data_5eb7bbbf7d32dbd8650d2698eea659c2
#
_entry.id   5eb7bbbf7d32dbd8650d2698eea659c2
#
_cell.length_a   1.000
_cell.length_b   1.000
_cell.length_c   1.000
_cell.angle_alpha   90.00
_cell.angle_beta   90.00
_cell.angle_gamma   90.00
#
_symmetry.space_group_name_H-M   'P 1'
#
loop_
_entity.id
_entity.type
_entity.pdbx_description
1 polymer ?
#
loop_
_entity_poly.entity_id
_entity_poly.type
_entity_poly.pdbx_seq_one_letter_code
_entity_poly.pdbx_strand_id
1 'polypeptide(L)'
;VIAGSGGASSRSQVEAADISRERGVRRIGPYRVTQTMGSTVSACLATFLGIKGINYSISSACSTSAHCIGNAFEQIILGNQDIVLAGGGEDEHWTQSMMFDAMGALSSGFNDSPDKASRPFDENRDGFVIAAGGGMVVLEELNHALERNSKIYGEIIGYSATSDGEDMVSPSGEGGERCM
;
A
#
# COMPACT_ATOMS: atom_id res chain seq x y z
N VAL A 1 -0.54 11.49 -9.17
CA VAL A 1 -0.56 10.14 -8.57
C VAL A 1 -0.25 10.23 -7.09
N ILE A 2 -1.07 9.62 -6.27
CA ILE A 2 -0.81 9.44 -4.85
C ILE A 2 -0.98 7.95 -4.55
N ALA A 3 0.12 7.21 -4.50
CA ALA A 3 0.08 5.77 -4.36
C ALA A 3 1.30 5.27 -3.57
N GLY A 4 1.10 4.30 -2.72
CA GLY A 4 2.14 3.82 -1.83
C GLY A 4 2.18 2.31 -1.64
N SER A 5 3.09 1.91 -0.77
CA SER A 5 3.26 0.54 -0.28
C SER A 5 3.47 0.61 1.23
N GLY A 6 3.00 -0.37 1.96
CA GLY A 6 3.23 -0.51 3.40
C GLY A 6 4.69 -0.80 3.73
N GLY A 7 5.42 -1.40 2.81
CA GLY A 7 6.86 -1.65 2.91
C GLY A 7 7.57 -1.52 1.57
N ALA A 8 8.85 -1.16 1.59
CA ALA A 8 9.71 -1.26 0.41
C ALA A 8 9.98 -2.74 0.07
N SER A 9 10.39 -3.04 -1.17
CA SER A 9 10.66 -4.42 -1.59
C SER A 9 11.85 -5.02 -0.80
N SER A 10 11.52 -5.80 0.22
CA SER A 10 12.49 -6.58 1.00
C SER A 10 13.24 -7.59 0.11
N ARG A 11 12.55 -8.18 -0.86
CA ARG A 11 13.14 -9.04 -1.90
C ARG A 11 14.32 -8.36 -2.59
N SER A 12 14.09 -7.16 -3.16
CA SER A 12 15.13 -6.45 -3.92
C SER A 12 16.33 -6.05 -3.05
N GLN A 13 16.10 -5.74 -1.75
CA GLN A 13 17.16 -5.45 -0.80
C GLN A 13 18.00 -6.68 -0.49
N VAL A 14 17.38 -7.82 -0.20
CA VAL A 14 18.07 -9.08 0.08
C VAL A 14 18.87 -9.56 -1.13
N GLU A 15 18.25 -9.60 -2.31
CA GLU A 15 18.96 -9.96 -3.55
C GLU A 15 20.15 -9.04 -3.84
N ALA A 16 20.02 -7.74 -3.61
CA ALA A 16 21.13 -6.80 -3.79
C ALA A 16 22.26 -7.05 -2.80
N ALA A 17 21.93 -7.36 -1.54
CA ALA A 17 22.90 -7.69 -0.50
C ALA A 17 23.65 -8.98 -0.84
N ASP A 18 22.96 -10.02 -1.31
CA ASP A 18 23.56 -11.31 -1.68
C ASP A 18 24.48 -11.17 -2.91
N ILE A 19 24.02 -10.48 -3.95
CA ILE A 19 24.87 -10.17 -5.12
C ILE A 19 26.11 -9.39 -4.70
N SER A 20 25.97 -8.43 -3.78
CA SER A 20 27.09 -7.64 -3.28
C SER A 20 28.12 -8.49 -2.58
N ARG A 21 27.70 -9.44 -1.73
CA ARG A 21 28.56 -10.36 -0.99
C ARG A 21 29.29 -11.33 -1.91
N GLU A 22 28.57 -11.88 -2.91
CA GLU A 22 29.12 -12.90 -3.82
C GLU A 22 29.98 -12.32 -4.94
N ARG A 23 29.58 -11.17 -5.52
CA ARG A 23 30.09 -10.66 -6.79
C ARG A 23 30.56 -9.21 -6.75
N GLY A 24 30.39 -8.55 -5.61
CA GLY A 24 30.73 -7.14 -5.41
C GLY A 24 29.68 -6.15 -5.88
N VAL A 25 29.72 -4.93 -5.34
CA VAL A 25 28.72 -3.85 -5.49
C VAL A 25 28.41 -3.52 -6.95
N ARG A 26 29.42 -3.55 -7.83
CA ARG A 26 29.25 -3.23 -9.26
C ARG A 26 28.34 -4.21 -10.02
N ARG A 27 28.02 -5.36 -9.45
CA ARG A 27 27.18 -6.40 -10.04
C ARG A 27 25.71 -6.29 -9.62
N ILE A 28 25.36 -5.42 -8.68
CA ILE A 28 24.00 -5.22 -8.18
C ILE A 28 23.04 -4.72 -9.31
N GLY A 29 23.57 -3.96 -10.26
CA GLY A 29 22.80 -3.33 -11.33
C GLY A 29 22.25 -1.95 -10.93
N PRO A 30 21.79 -1.16 -11.91
CA PRO A 30 21.48 0.26 -11.69
C PRO A 30 20.08 0.54 -11.11
N TYR A 31 19.19 -0.44 -11.08
CA TYR A 31 17.78 -0.22 -10.77
C TYR A 31 17.37 -0.58 -9.33
N ARG A 32 18.29 -1.07 -8.49
CA ARG A 32 17.92 -1.52 -7.13
C ARG A 32 17.44 -0.39 -6.23
N VAL A 33 17.98 0.80 -6.38
CA VAL A 33 17.50 1.98 -5.64
C VAL A 33 16.03 2.26 -5.97
N THR A 34 15.69 2.32 -7.26
CA THR A 34 14.31 2.57 -7.71
C THR A 34 13.34 1.43 -7.38
N GLN A 35 13.84 0.22 -7.13
CA GLN A 35 13.02 -0.93 -6.70
C GLN A 35 12.77 -0.94 -5.18
N THR A 36 13.60 -0.26 -4.39
CA THR A 36 13.57 -0.32 -2.92
C THR A 36 13.18 0.99 -2.24
N MET A 37 13.02 2.08 -2.99
CA MET A 37 12.60 3.36 -2.40
C MET A 37 11.12 3.35 -2.01
N GLY A 38 10.75 4.07 -0.94
CA GLY A 38 9.37 4.17 -0.46
C GLY A 38 8.39 4.77 -1.47
N SER A 39 8.88 5.49 -2.48
CA SER A 39 8.09 6.13 -3.54
C SER A 39 8.02 5.33 -4.85
N THR A 40 8.46 4.07 -4.85
CA THR A 40 8.53 3.24 -6.07
C THR A 40 7.17 3.14 -6.78
N VAL A 41 6.09 2.91 -6.04
CA VAL A 41 4.75 2.72 -6.61
C VAL A 41 4.31 3.95 -7.40
N SER A 42 4.33 5.14 -6.78
CA SER A 42 3.93 6.38 -7.44
C SER A 42 4.88 6.76 -8.58
N ALA A 43 6.19 6.58 -8.39
CA ALA A 43 7.19 6.90 -9.40
C ALA A 43 7.05 6.03 -10.67
N CYS A 44 6.84 4.72 -10.51
CA CYS A 44 6.62 3.81 -11.63
C CYS A 44 5.35 4.16 -12.40
N LEU A 45 4.24 4.40 -11.69
CA LEU A 45 2.97 4.77 -12.32
C LEU A 45 3.07 6.11 -13.06
N ALA A 46 3.65 7.13 -12.42
CA ALA A 46 3.80 8.44 -13.05
C ALA A 46 4.69 8.39 -14.29
N THR A 47 5.78 7.63 -14.24
CA THR A 47 6.67 7.45 -15.39
C THR A 47 6.00 6.69 -16.52
N PHE A 48 5.33 5.58 -16.21
CA PHE A 48 4.65 4.74 -17.20
C PHE A 48 3.49 5.47 -17.89
N LEU A 49 2.71 6.23 -17.13
CA LEU A 49 1.55 6.97 -17.63
C LEU A 49 1.89 8.39 -18.14
N GLY A 50 3.13 8.85 -18.02
CA GLY A 50 3.55 10.18 -18.42
C GLY A 50 2.90 11.31 -17.61
N ILE A 51 2.55 11.05 -16.34
CA ILE A 51 1.84 12.01 -15.48
C ILE A 51 2.81 13.11 -15.03
N LYS A 52 2.34 14.37 -15.11
CA LYS A 52 3.16 15.56 -14.81
C LYS A 52 2.60 16.40 -13.64
N GLY A 53 1.44 16.06 -13.11
CA GLY A 53 0.87 16.70 -11.92
C GLY A 53 1.52 16.19 -10.63
N ILE A 54 0.84 16.37 -9.51
CA ILE A 54 1.30 15.90 -8.20
C ILE A 54 1.65 14.42 -8.24
N ASN A 55 2.83 14.06 -7.72
CA ASN A 55 3.29 12.66 -7.65
C ASN A 55 4.11 12.43 -6.39
N TYR A 56 3.57 11.65 -5.46
CA TYR A 56 4.26 11.18 -4.25
C TYR A 56 3.61 9.93 -3.67
N SER A 57 4.32 9.28 -2.75
CA SER A 57 3.82 8.14 -1.99
C SER A 57 3.63 8.50 -0.52
N ILE A 58 2.61 7.90 0.07
CA ILE A 58 2.42 7.80 1.52
C ILE A 58 2.80 6.38 1.91
N SER A 59 3.33 6.17 3.11
CA SER A 59 3.57 4.86 3.69
C SER A 59 3.07 4.88 5.13
N SER A 60 2.10 4.04 5.43
CA SER A 60 1.45 3.89 6.73
C SER A 60 1.00 2.45 6.95
N ALA A 61 1.91 1.50 6.66
CA ALA A 61 1.68 0.07 6.77
C ALA A 61 0.38 -0.37 6.06
N CYS A 62 -0.48 -1.15 6.69
CA CYS A 62 -1.73 -1.66 6.10
C CYS A 62 -2.74 -0.56 5.73
N SER A 63 -2.61 0.65 6.28
CA SER A 63 -3.48 1.80 5.99
C SER A 63 -3.04 2.63 4.79
N THR A 64 -1.91 2.31 4.18
CA THR A 64 -1.27 3.10 3.11
C THR A 64 -2.22 3.48 1.99
N SER A 65 -2.91 2.50 1.40
CA SER A 65 -3.81 2.76 0.27
C SER A 65 -5.00 3.65 0.67
N ALA A 66 -5.55 3.44 1.87
CA ALA A 66 -6.64 4.27 2.39
C ALA A 66 -6.18 5.72 2.58
N HIS A 67 -4.99 5.94 3.14
CA HIS A 67 -4.41 7.28 3.28
C HIS A 67 -4.08 7.92 1.93
N CYS A 68 -3.62 7.15 0.95
CA CYS A 68 -3.40 7.65 -0.42
C CYS A 68 -4.71 8.12 -1.06
N ILE A 69 -5.80 7.36 -0.90
CA ILE A 69 -7.13 7.72 -1.42
C ILE A 69 -7.67 8.93 -0.69
N GLY A 70 -7.62 8.96 0.65
CA GLY A 70 -8.09 10.09 1.43
C GLY A 70 -7.33 11.38 1.15
N ASN A 71 -6.00 11.31 1.03
CA ASN A 71 -5.20 12.47 0.68
C ASN A 71 -5.49 12.95 -0.75
N ALA A 72 -5.72 12.05 -1.70
CA ALA A 72 -6.14 12.40 -3.06
C ALA A 72 -7.50 13.11 -3.08
N PHE A 73 -8.46 12.63 -2.27
CA PHE A 73 -9.74 13.29 -2.05
C PHE A 73 -9.55 14.73 -1.52
N GLU A 74 -8.70 14.92 -0.52
CA GLU A 74 -8.39 16.26 -0.01
C GLU A 74 -7.76 17.18 -1.07
N GLN A 75 -6.86 16.66 -1.93
CA GLN A 75 -6.26 17.44 -3.02
C GLN A 75 -7.31 17.94 -4.04
N ILE A 76 -8.33 17.13 -4.29
CA ILE A 76 -9.44 17.51 -5.19
C ILE A 76 -10.33 18.55 -4.51
N ILE A 77 -10.71 18.36 -3.25
CA ILE A 77 -11.52 19.34 -2.50
C ILE A 77 -10.83 20.70 -2.40
N LEU A 78 -9.51 20.70 -2.22
CA LEU A 78 -8.72 21.94 -2.17
C LEU A 78 -8.53 22.58 -3.55
N GLY A 79 -9.00 21.98 -4.63
CA GLY A 79 -8.85 22.48 -6.00
C GLY A 79 -7.43 22.39 -6.55
N ASN A 80 -6.56 21.58 -5.94
CA ASN A 80 -5.18 21.41 -6.39
C ASN A 80 -5.07 20.48 -7.61
N GLN A 81 -6.00 19.55 -7.76
CA GLN A 81 -6.07 18.60 -8.88
C GLN A 81 -7.52 18.30 -9.22
N ASP A 82 -7.82 18.12 -10.50
CA ASP A 82 -9.14 17.66 -10.96
C ASP A 82 -9.24 16.15 -11.02
N ILE A 83 -8.11 15.47 -11.30
CA ILE A 83 -8.03 14.00 -11.38
C ILE A 83 -6.79 13.52 -10.63
N VAL A 84 -6.97 12.49 -9.78
CA VAL A 84 -5.88 11.82 -9.08
C VAL A 84 -6.02 10.31 -9.18
N LEU A 85 -4.95 9.63 -9.62
CA LEU A 85 -4.82 8.19 -9.51
C LEU A 85 -4.30 7.86 -8.11
N ALA A 86 -5.09 7.14 -7.30
CA ALA A 86 -4.80 6.89 -5.90
C ALA A 86 -4.98 5.41 -5.52
N GLY A 87 -4.15 4.93 -4.59
CA GLY A 87 -4.20 3.55 -4.13
C GLY A 87 -2.86 3.02 -3.64
N GLY A 88 -2.60 1.74 -3.86
CA GLY A 88 -1.35 1.14 -3.44
C GLY A 88 -1.09 -0.24 -4.03
N GLY A 89 0.09 -0.76 -3.76
CA GLY A 89 0.50 -2.10 -4.17
C GLY A 89 1.53 -2.67 -3.21
N GLU A 90 1.42 -3.97 -3.01
CA GLU A 90 2.33 -4.74 -2.16
C GLU A 90 2.95 -5.89 -2.95
N ASP A 91 4.23 -6.14 -2.69
CA ASP A 91 4.96 -7.32 -3.16
C ASP A 91 4.87 -8.44 -2.09
N GLU A 92 4.83 -9.69 -2.53
CA GLU A 92 4.94 -10.86 -1.65
C GLU A 92 6.28 -11.53 -1.88
N HIS A 93 7.00 -11.79 -0.79
CA HIS A 93 8.23 -12.54 -0.82
C HIS A 93 8.52 -13.12 0.56
N TRP A 94 9.13 -14.31 0.62
CA TRP A 94 9.44 -14.99 1.87
C TRP A 94 10.26 -14.12 2.86
N THR A 95 11.06 -13.18 2.36
CA THR A 95 11.84 -12.25 3.20
C THR A 95 10.96 -11.32 4.03
N GLN A 96 9.74 -11.03 3.58
CA GLN A 96 8.75 -10.29 4.36
C GLN A 96 7.95 -11.23 5.25
N SER A 97 7.51 -12.37 4.71
CA SER A 97 6.74 -13.37 5.45
C SER A 97 7.48 -13.86 6.69
N MET A 98 8.79 -14.10 6.61
CA MET A 98 9.58 -14.52 7.77
C MET A 98 9.58 -13.53 8.94
N MET A 99 9.44 -12.22 8.66
CA MET A 99 9.37 -11.20 9.72
C MET A 99 8.04 -11.26 10.46
N PHE A 100 6.94 -11.47 9.73
CA PHE A 100 5.62 -11.69 10.32
C PHE A 100 5.52 -13.02 11.07
N ASP A 101 6.19 -14.06 10.57
CA ASP A 101 6.28 -15.35 11.25
C ASP A 101 7.06 -15.24 12.56
N ALA A 102 8.20 -14.54 12.54
CA ALA A 102 9.02 -14.32 13.73
C ALA A 102 8.30 -13.57 14.86
N MET A 103 7.32 -12.73 14.54
CA MET A 103 6.47 -12.07 15.54
C MET A 103 5.20 -12.88 15.90
N GLY A 104 5.04 -14.09 15.36
CA GLY A 104 3.89 -14.96 15.62
C GLY A 104 2.57 -14.46 15.02
N ALA A 105 2.64 -13.67 13.95
CA ALA A 105 1.46 -13.01 13.36
C ALA A 105 0.84 -13.78 12.20
N LEU A 106 1.47 -14.85 11.71
CA LEU A 106 0.93 -15.64 10.60
C LEU A 106 -0.06 -16.70 11.07
N SER A 107 -1.06 -16.98 10.24
CA SER A 107 -1.94 -18.15 10.39
C SER A 107 -1.12 -19.43 10.31
N SER A 108 -1.27 -20.32 11.28
CA SER A 108 -0.58 -21.60 11.34
C SER A 108 -1.51 -22.80 11.58
N GLY A 109 -2.72 -22.57 12.05
CA GLY A 109 -3.70 -23.62 12.34
C GLY A 109 -4.36 -24.23 11.10
N PHE A 110 -4.15 -23.66 9.92
CA PHE A 110 -4.80 -24.06 8.68
C PHE A 110 -3.84 -24.60 7.61
N ASN A 111 -2.63 -25.01 7.98
CA ASN A 111 -1.64 -25.52 7.02
C ASN A 111 -2.12 -26.75 6.24
N ASP A 112 -2.95 -27.59 6.85
CA ASP A 112 -3.57 -28.76 6.20
C ASP A 112 -4.81 -28.42 5.36
N SER A 113 -5.30 -27.17 5.41
CA SER A 113 -6.45 -26.67 4.67
C SER A 113 -6.26 -25.18 4.29
N PRO A 114 -5.25 -24.87 3.45
CA PRO A 114 -4.82 -23.49 3.18
C PRO A 114 -5.88 -22.61 2.52
N ASP A 115 -6.82 -23.22 1.80
CA ASP A 115 -7.99 -22.56 1.22
C ASP A 115 -8.93 -21.95 2.27
N LYS A 116 -8.81 -22.37 3.54
CA LYS A 116 -9.59 -21.88 4.67
C LYS A 116 -8.81 -20.94 5.60
N ALA A 117 -7.54 -20.69 5.35
CA ALA A 117 -6.68 -19.91 6.24
C ALA A 117 -7.05 -18.42 6.26
N SER A 118 -7.24 -17.81 5.09
CA SER A 118 -7.66 -16.40 5.00
C SER A 118 -9.15 -16.26 5.33
N ARG A 119 -9.43 -15.70 6.50
CA ARG A 119 -10.80 -15.58 7.04
C ARG A 119 -11.01 -14.28 7.82
N PRO A 120 -10.93 -13.13 7.17
CA PRO A 120 -11.12 -11.84 7.83
C PRO A 120 -12.51 -11.77 8.49
N PHE A 121 -12.57 -11.19 9.68
CA PHE A 121 -13.77 -11.05 10.52
C PHE A 121 -14.33 -12.37 11.13
N ASP A 122 -13.78 -13.53 10.81
CA ASP A 122 -14.16 -14.78 11.42
C ASP A 122 -13.61 -14.86 12.87
N GLU A 123 -14.41 -15.41 13.80
CA GLU A 123 -13.97 -15.58 15.20
C GLU A 123 -12.80 -16.54 15.37
N ASN A 124 -12.67 -17.51 14.45
CA ASN A 124 -11.61 -18.52 14.46
C ASN A 124 -10.38 -18.12 13.62
N ARG A 125 -10.28 -16.84 13.21
CA ARG A 125 -9.08 -16.38 12.53
C ARG A 125 -7.87 -16.46 13.46
N ASP A 126 -6.74 -16.89 12.94
CA ASP A 126 -5.53 -17.15 13.72
C ASP A 126 -4.28 -16.41 13.24
N GLY A 127 -4.43 -15.47 12.32
CA GLY A 127 -3.31 -14.65 11.85
C GLY A 127 -3.40 -14.26 10.38
N PHE A 128 -2.34 -13.65 9.89
CA PHE A 128 -2.25 -13.20 8.50
C PHE A 128 -1.97 -14.36 7.54
N VAL A 129 -2.50 -14.22 6.34
CA VAL A 129 -2.10 -14.98 5.15
C VAL A 129 -1.53 -13.97 4.16
N ILE A 130 -0.20 -13.99 3.99
CA ILE A 130 0.49 -13.01 3.16
C ILE A 130 0.16 -13.23 1.68
N ALA A 131 -0.09 -12.14 0.97
CA ALA A 131 -0.33 -12.13 -0.46
C ALA A 131 0.20 -10.83 -1.09
N ALA A 132 0.48 -10.88 -2.39
CA ALA A 132 0.74 -9.70 -3.20
C ALA A 132 -0.57 -9.13 -3.76
N GLY A 133 -0.53 -7.88 -4.14
CA GLY A 133 -1.66 -7.25 -4.83
C GLY A 133 -1.46 -5.77 -5.06
N GLY A 134 -2.31 -5.23 -5.93
CA GLY A 134 -2.38 -3.80 -6.19
C GLY A 134 -3.80 -3.38 -6.52
N GLY A 135 -4.20 -2.23 -6.01
CA GLY A 135 -5.50 -1.64 -6.29
C GLY A 135 -5.38 -0.13 -6.44
N MET A 136 -5.98 0.39 -7.50
CA MET A 136 -5.98 1.82 -7.81
C MET A 136 -7.39 2.27 -8.14
N VAL A 137 -7.72 3.47 -7.68
CA VAL A 137 -8.92 4.19 -8.07
C VAL A 137 -8.53 5.50 -8.76
N VAL A 138 -9.36 5.93 -9.69
CA VAL A 138 -9.30 7.27 -10.28
C VAL A 138 -10.32 8.12 -9.54
N LEU A 139 -9.84 9.09 -8.79
CA LEU A 139 -10.67 10.12 -8.18
C LEU A 139 -10.73 11.31 -9.11
N GLU A 140 -11.91 11.89 -9.24
CA GLU A 140 -12.15 13.00 -10.17
C GLU A 140 -13.17 13.96 -9.56
N GLU A 141 -12.96 15.25 -9.77
CA GLU A 141 -13.92 16.29 -9.39
C GLU A 141 -15.24 16.06 -10.11
N LEU A 142 -16.36 16.21 -9.41
CA LEU A 142 -17.68 15.79 -9.91
C LEU A 142 -18.09 16.51 -11.20
N ASN A 143 -17.97 17.85 -11.27
CA ASN A 143 -18.35 18.58 -12.46
C ASN A 143 -17.45 18.24 -13.65
N HIS A 144 -16.14 18.09 -13.42
CA HIS A 144 -15.19 17.64 -14.43
C HIS A 144 -15.58 16.27 -14.98
N ALA A 145 -15.97 15.32 -14.12
CA ALA A 145 -16.44 14.00 -14.52
C ALA A 145 -17.75 14.05 -15.34
N LEU A 146 -18.69 14.89 -14.93
CA LEU A 146 -19.98 15.08 -15.61
C LEU A 146 -19.82 15.73 -16.99
N GLU A 147 -18.98 16.75 -17.11
CA GLU A 147 -18.70 17.45 -18.38
C GLU A 147 -18.16 16.54 -19.47
N ARG A 148 -17.34 15.56 -19.11
CA ARG A 148 -16.81 14.58 -20.06
C ARG A 148 -17.63 13.28 -20.15
N ASN A 149 -18.79 13.22 -19.50
CA ASN A 149 -19.67 12.04 -19.44
C ASN A 149 -18.95 10.78 -18.93
N SER A 150 -18.15 10.92 -17.88
CA SER A 150 -17.47 9.78 -17.24
C SER A 150 -18.48 8.82 -16.61
N LYS A 151 -18.14 7.54 -16.62
CA LYS A 151 -18.84 6.56 -15.80
C LYS A 151 -18.46 6.75 -14.33
N ILE A 152 -19.40 7.16 -13.51
CA ILE A 152 -19.22 7.32 -12.06
C ILE A 152 -19.68 6.03 -11.39
N TYR A 153 -18.80 5.45 -10.55
CA TYR A 153 -19.06 4.22 -9.79
C TYR A 153 -19.56 4.51 -8.37
N GLY A 154 -19.18 5.64 -7.82
CA GLY A 154 -19.54 6.07 -6.48
C GLY A 154 -18.94 7.43 -6.17
N GLU A 155 -19.30 7.98 -5.03
CA GLU A 155 -18.81 9.26 -4.51
C GLU A 155 -18.14 9.04 -3.14
N ILE A 156 -16.98 9.66 -2.93
CA ILE A 156 -16.34 9.72 -1.62
C ILE A 156 -16.94 10.92 -0.87
N ILE A 157 -17.69 10.62 0.19
CA ILE A 157 -18.39 11.64 0.98
C ILE A 157 -17.64 12.05 2.25
N GLY A 158 -16.59 11.36 2.60
CA GLY A 158 -15.79 11.67 3.78
C GLY A 158 -14.54 10.82 3.88
N TYR A 159 -13.61 11.32 4.67
CA TYR A 159 -12.34 10.66 5.00
C TYR A 159 -11.94 11.04 6.42
N SER A 160 -11.41 10.10 7.17
CA SER A 160 -10.83 10.33 8.47
C SER A 160 -9.58 9.47 8.67
N ALA A 161 -8.64 9.96 9.45
CA ALA A 161 -7.46 9.23 9.87
C ALA A 161 -7.12 9.59 11.32
N THR A 162 -6.87 8.59 12.16
CA THR A 162 -6.51 8.74 13.56
C THR A 162 -5.33 7.84 13.88
N SER A 163 -4.59 8.19 14.94
CA SER A 163 -3.58 7.31 15.54
C SER A 163 -4.14 6.68 16.81
N ASP A 164 -3.90 5.39 17.00
CA ASP A 164 -4.20 4.71 18.27
C ASP A 164 -3.28 5.26 19.38
N GLY A 165 -1.99 5.35 19.13
CA GLY A 165 -1.00 5.94 20.02
C GLY A 165 -0.64 5.07 21.23
N GLU A 166 -1.13 3.82 21.31
CA GLU A 166 -0.93 2.94 22.46
C GLU A 166 0.35 2.11 22.31
N ASP A 167 0.45 1.30 21.26
CA ASP A 167 1.55 0.39 21.05
C ASP A 167 1.89 0.25 19.55
N MET A 168 3.13 -0.15 19.25
CA MET A 168 3.60 -0.32 17.85
C MET A 168 2.99 -1.53 17.16
N VAL A 169 2.55 -2.55 17.89
CA VAL A 169 2.16 -3.86 17.35
C VAL A 169 0.74 -4.25 17.78
N SER A 170 0.34 -3.90 19.02
CA SER A 170 -0.93 -4.27 19.64
C SER A 170 -1.86 -3.06 19.75
N PRO A 171 -2.74 -2.81 18.79
CA PRO A 171 -3.67 -1.69 18.85
C PRO A 171 -4.70 -1.89 19.98
N SER A 172 -5.09 -0.81 20.68
CA SER A 172 -6.15 -0.82 21.69
C SER A 172 -7.54 -0.97 21.07
N GLY A 173 -7.70 -0.56 19.82
CA GLY A 173 -8.99 -0.45 19.13
C GLY A 173 -9.64 0.93 19.22
N GLU A 174 -9.29 1.75 20.23
CA GLU A 174 -9.85 3.10 20.42
C GLU A 174 -9.58 4.02 19.23
N GLY A 175 -8.39 3.91 18.61
CA GLY A 175 -8.06 4.66 17.38
C GLY A 175 -9.01 4.35 16.23
N GLY A 176 -9.40 3.08 16.07
CA GLY A 176 -10.38 2.64 15.08
C GLY A 176 -11.78 3.22 15.35
N GLU A 177 -12.23 3.20 16.62
CA GLU A 177 -13.52 3.79 17.01
C GLU A 177 -13.57 5.29 16.72
N ARG A 178 -12.50 6.03 17.03
CA ARG A 178 -12.42 7.48 16.73
C ARG A 178 -12.38 7.78 15.23
N CYS A 179 -11.91 6.84 14.42
CA CYS A 179 -11.85 7.01 12.97
C CYS A 179 -13.21 6.81 12.30
N MET A 180 -14.03 5.88 12.83
CA MET A 180 -15.37 5.57 12.32
C MET A 180 -16.43 6.56 12.76
#